data_9c3d8713068788cfd00dee5fbdfe825b
#
_entry.id   9c3d8713068788cfd00dee5fbdfe825b
#
_cell.length_a   1.000
_cell.length_b   1.000
_cell.length_c   1.000
_cell.angle_alpha   90.00
_cell.angle_beta   90.00
_cell.angle_gamma   90.00
#
_symmetry.space_group_name_H-M   'P 1'
#
loop_
_entity.id
_entity.type
_entity.pdbx_description
1 polymer ?
#
loop_
_entity_poly.entity_id
_entity_poly.type
_entity_poly.pdbx_seq_one_letter_code
_entity_poly.pdbx_strand_id
1 'polypeptide(L)'
;ERHLPECSEIKSLFYKKNVVIVGAGPSVNQELPSLKQYRNNITIFATGHIAGTLLREGIIPDAIIITDPQPHMYQQVKGLDTKKIPLILLSTASSSVLDYYEGPVYIAYQNGYRKAEEIAEKIGAKAFETGGSVTTTALDIALQFKAEKVIFVGVDLAYTGGNSHARSEEHT
;
A
#
# COMPACT_ATOMS: atom_id res chain seq x y z
N GLU A 1 -12.75 -18.46 -9.55
CA GLU A 1 -12.01 -17.18 -9.73
C GLU A 1 -12.74 -16.09 -8.96
N ARG A 2 -12.06 -15.48 -7.99
CA ARG A 2 -12.59 -14.28 -7.34
C ARG A 2 -12.48 -13.12 -8.32
N HIS A 3 -13.59 -12.56 -8.73
CA HIS A 3 -13.60 -11.32 -9.49
C HIS A 3 -13.35 -10.14 -8.53
N LEU A 4 -12.16 -9.53 -8.64
CA LEU A 4 -11.80 -8.38 -7.81
C LEU A 4 -12.11 -7.08 -8.57
N PRO A 5 -12.71 -6.08 -7.89
CA PRO A 5 -12.88 -4.76 -8.48
C PRO A 5 -11.53 -4.08 -8.74
N GLU A 6 -11.52 -3.18 -9.71
CA GLU A 6 -10.34 -2.42 -10.08
C GLU A 6 -10.18 -1.19 -9.16
N CYS A 7 -8.93 -0.78 -8.89
CA CYS A 7 -8.64 0.21 -7.85
C CYS A 7 -9.14 1.62 -8.12
N SER A 8 -9.54 1.96 -9.35
CA SER A 8 -10.16 3.27 -9.63
C SER A 8 -11.50 3.45 -8.91
N GLU A 9 -12.13 2.38 -8.45
CA GLU A 9 -13.35 2.47 -7.65
C GLU A 9 -13.12 3.17 -6.30
N ILE A 10 -11.89 3.20 -5.81
CA ILE A 10 -11.53 3.92 -4.57
C ILE A 10 -10.66 5.16 -4.82
N LYS A 11 -10.65 5.68 -6.03
CA LYS A 11 -9.88 6.89 -6.37
C LYS A 11 -10.23 8.11 -5.51
N SER A 12 -11.45 8.16 -4.97
CA SER A 12 -11.89 9.24 -4.08
C SER A 12 -11.06 9.36 -2.79
N LEU A 13 -10.39 8.28 -2.37
CA LEU A 13 -9.47 8.33 -1.22
C LEU A 13 -8.25 9.21 -1.50
N PHE A 14 -7.90 9.39 -2.77
CA PHE A 14 -6.69 10.09 -3.23
C PHE A 14 -6.99 11.44 -3.87
N TYR A 15 -8.13 11.56 -4.53
CA TYR A 15 -8.47 12.72 -5.35
C TYR A 15 -8.49 14.01 -4.53
N LYS A 16 -7.62 14.96 -4.91
CA LYS A 16 -7.43 16.27 -4.22
C LYS A 16 -7.09 16.13 -2.72
N LYS A 17 -6.54 14.98 -2.32
CA LYS A 17 -6.11 14.74 -0.93
C LYS A 17 -4.60 14.92 -0.79
N ASN A 18 -4.19 15.25 0.44
CA ASN A 18 -2.79 15.16 0.82
C ASN A 18 -2.49 13.71 1.19
N VAL A 19 -1.82 12.99 0.31
CA VAL A 19 -1.53 11.57 0.46
C VAL A 19 -0.16 11.39 1.09
N VAL A 20 -0.11 10.64 2.18
CA VAL A 20 1.14 10.23 2.82
C VAL A 20 1.37 8.76 2.53
N ILE A 21 2.40 8.47 1.75
CA ILE A 21 2.85 7.11 1.47
C ILE A 21 3.78 6.70 2.59
N VAL A 22 3.39 5.67 3.35
CA VAL A 22 4.15 5.20 4.51
C VAL A 22 4.81 3.87 4.17
N GLY A 23 6.12 3.90 4.12
CA GLY A 23 6.97 2.72 3.95
C GLY A 23 7.52 2.21 5.27
N ALA A 24 8.24 1.08 5.22
CA ALA A 24 8.76 0.38 6.39
C ALA A 24 10.22 0.74 6.72
N GLY A 25 10.76 1.82 6.18
CA GLY A 25 12.10 2.29 6.54
C GLY A 25 12.20 2.71 8.00
N PRO A 26 13.41 2.64 8.61
CA PRO A 26 13.57 2.93 10.04
C PRO A 26 13.13 4.32 10.48
N SER A 27 13.18 5.30 9.59
CA SER A 27 12.79 6.69 9.88
C SER A 27 11.30 6.83 10.24
N VAL A 28 10.45 5.87 9.87
CA VAL A 28 9.01 5.93 10.17
C VAL A 28 8.74 6.06 11.68
N ASN A 29 9.58 5.45 12.51
CA ASN A 29 9.39 5.47 13.95
C ASN A 29 9.39 6.89 14.54
N GLN A 30 10.18 7.79 13.94
CA GLN A 30 10.27 9.20 14.35
C GLN A 30 9.04 10.00 13.89
N GLU A 31 8.35 9.53 12.87
CA GLU A 31 7.22 10.24 12.25
C GLU A 31 5.85 9.78 12.77
N LEU A 32 5.80 8.70 13.57
CA LEU A 32 4.54 8.19 14.11
C LEU A 32 3.74 9.25 14.88
N PRO A 33 4.35 10.08 15.76
CA PRO A 33 3.61 11.14 16.44
C PRO A 33 2.98 12.15 15.49
N SER A 34 3.69 12.53 14.43
CA SER A 34 3.17 13.45 13.40
C SER A 34 2.00 12.85 12.63
N LEU A 35 2.08 11.56 12.28
CA LEU A 35 0.97 10.86 11.62
C LEU A 35 -0.29 10.85 12.48
N LYS A 36 -0.14 10.64 13.79
CA LYS A 36 -1.26 10.73 14.74
C LYS A 36 -1.85 12.14 14.80
N GLN A 37 -0.99 13.15 14.92
CA GLN A 37 -1.38 14.55 15.05
C GLN A 37 -2.18 15.03 13.85
N TYR A 38 -1.73 14.69 12.64
CA TYR A 38 -2.33 15.17 11.38
C TYR A 38 -3.29 14.15 10.74
N ARG A 39 -3.64 13.08 11.44
CA ARG A 39 -4.42 11.96 10.90
C ARG A 39 -5.67 12.40 10.12
N ASN A 40 -6.40 13.38 10.60
CA ASN A 40 -7.66 13.82 10.00
C ASN A 40 -7.48 14.71 8.76
N ASN A 41 -6.26 15.16 8.49
CA ASN A 41 -5.93 16.07 7.39
C ASN A 41 -5.22 15.39 6.22
N ILE A 42 -4.95 14.09 6.35
CA ILE A 42 -4.16 13.32 5.39
C ILE A 42 -4.85 12.01 5.02
N THR A 43 -4.54 11.50 3.82
CA THR A 43 -4.83 10.13 3.43
C THR A 43 -3.57 9.30 3.65
N ILE A 44 -3.63 8.30 4.51
CA ILE A 44 -2.50 7.39 4.77
C ILE A 44 -2.59 6.20 3.83
N PHE A 45 -1.60 6.09 2.96
CA PHE A 45 -1.44 4.99 2.02
C PHE A 45 -0.21 4.18 2.44
N ALA A 46 -0.46 3.06 3.13
CA ALA A 46 0.58 2.27 3.78
C ALA A 46 0.98 1.07 2.94
N THR A 47 2.28 0.76 2.93
CA THR A 47 2.75 -0.54 2.42
C THR A 47 2.36 -1.66 3.38
N GLY A 48 2.26 -2.90 2.87
CA GLY A 48 1.92 -4.04 3.70
C GLY A 48 2.85 -4.25 4.89
N HIS A 49 4.15 -4.00 4.70
CA HIS A 49 5.16 -4.15 5.76
C HIS A 49 4.93 -3.26 6.97
N ILE A 50 4.41 -2.05 6.79
CA ILE A 50 4.22 -1.10 7.90
C ILE A 50 2.81 -1.17 8.51
N ALA A 51 1.88 -1.84 7.85
CA ALA A 51 0.47 -1.86 8.27
C ALA A 51 0.29 -2.33 9.71
N GLY A 52 0.94 -3.42 10.12
CA GLY A 52 0.87 -3.93 11.49
C GLY A 52 1.38 -2.94 12.53
N THR A 53 2.47 -2.27 12.25
CA THR A 53 3.04 -1.24 13.14
C THR A 53 2.08 -0.07 13.31
N LEU A 54 1.50 0.43 12.22
CA LEU A 54 0.54 1.53 12.28
C LEU A 54 -0.69 1.15 13.11
N LEU A 55 -1.25 -0.03 12.90
CA LEU A 55 -2.41 -0.51 13.66
C LEU A 55 -2.12 -0.65 15.15
N ARG A 56 -0.95 -1.17 15.52
CA ARG A 56 -0.52 -1.25 16.93
C ARG A 56 -0.40 0.14 17.58
N GLU A 57 -0.01 1.14 16.81
CA GLU A 57 0.09 2.53 17.25
C GLU A 57 -1.25 3.28 17.23
N GLY A 58 -2.35 2.60 16.88
CA GLY A 58 -3.67 3.22 16.79
C GLY A 58 -3.86 4.08 15.54
N ILE A 59 -2.99 3.94 14.54
CA ILE A 59 -3.08 4.66 13.26
C ILE A 59 -3.71 3.73 12.23
N ILE A 60 -4.93 4.01 11.82
CA ILE A 60 -5.64 3.20 10.82
C ILE A 60 -5.35 3.79 9.44
N PRO A 61 -4.67 3.06 8.54
CA PRO A 61 -4.47 3.54 7.17
C PRO A 61 -5.79 3.66 6.41
N ASP A 62 -5.85 4.57 5.44
CA ASP A 62 -6.98 4.68 4.51
C ASP A 62 -6.96 3.60 3.44
N ALA A 63 -5.77 3.15 3.07
CA ALA A 63 -5.54 2.03 2.16
C ALA A 63 -4.18 1.39 2.42
N ILE A 64 -4.08 0.10 2.08
CA ILE A 64 -2.84 -0.67 2.11
C ILE A 64 -2.51 -1.11 0.70
N ILE A 65 -1.23 -1.18 0.34
CA ILE A 65 -0.77 -1.69 -0.95
C ILE A 65 0.21 -2.84 -0.77
N ILE A 66 0.03 -3.90 -1.55
CA ILE A 66 0.94 -5.04 -1.66
C ILE A 66 1.21 -5.31 -3.14
N THR A 67 2.48 -5.42 -3.48
CA THR A 67 2.93 -5.61 -4.87
C THR A 67 3.79 -6.85 -5.08
N ASP A 68 4.36 -7.42 -4.02
CA ASP A 68 5.35 -8.49 -4.09
C ASP A 68 4.70 -9.84 -4.44
N PRO A 69 5.26 -10.57 -5.44
CA PRO A 69 4.77 -11.88 -5.83
C PRO A 69 5.14 -13.04 -4.88
N GLN A 70 5.95 -12.79 -3.87
CA GLN A 70 6.44 -13.83 -2.95
C GLN A 70 5.29 -14.50 -2.17
N PRO A 71 5.24 -15.85 -2.08
CA PRO A 71 4.11 -16.54 -1.45
C PRO A 71 3.91 -16.23 0.03
N HIS A 72 4.94 -15.77 0.75
CA HIS A 72 4.87 -15.44 2.17
C HIS A 72 4.33 -14.04 2.47
N MET A 73 3.93 -13.27 1.46
CA MET A 73 3.40 -11.91 1.64
C MET A 73 2.13 -11.85 2.50
N TYR A 74 1.37 -12.92 2.61
CA TYR A 74 0.24 -13.01 3.52
C TYR A 74 0.60 -12.71 4.99
N GLN A 75 1.85 -12.95 5.38
CA GLN A 75 2.33 -12.68 6.74
C GLN A 75 2.25 -11.20 7.11
N GLN A 76 2.26 -10.30 6.13
CA GLN A 76 2.12 -8.85 6.37
C GLN A 76 0.75 -8.47 6.90
N VAL A 77 -0.28 -9.25 6.60
CA VAL A 77 -1.68 -8.92 6.92
C VAL A 77 -2.35 -9.95 7.81
N LYS A 78 -1.76 -11.13 7.97
CA LYS A 78 -2.33 -12.19 8.80
C LYS A 78 -2.50 -11.73 10.24
N GLY A 79 -3.73 -11.90 10.77
CA GLY A 79 -4.05 -11.56 12.15
C GLY A 79 -4.28 -10.08 12.41
N LEU A 80 -4.19 -9.21 11.39
CA LEU A 80 -4.51 -7.79 11.52
C LEU A 80 -6.01 -7.56 11.32
N ASP A 81 -6.57 -6.61 12.07
CA ASP A 81 -7.94 -6.15 11.84
C ASP A 81 -7.97 -5.20 10.64
N THR A 82 -8.20 -5.75 9.47
CA THR A 82 -8.24 -5.03 8.20
C THR A 82 -9.64 -4.90 7.61
N LYS A 83 -10.68 -5.27 8.34
CA LYS A 83 -12.06 -5.39 7.83
C LYS A 83 -12.57 -4.14 7.10
N LYS A 84 -12.19 -2.96 7.56
CA LYS A 84 -12.62 -1.67 7.00
C LYS A 84 -11.54 -0.97 6.17
N ILE A 85 -10.41 -1.63 5.94
CA ILE A 85 -9.27 -1.03 5.23
C ILE A 85 -9.19 -1.63 3.83
N PRO A 86 -9.38 -0.84 2.76
CA PRO A 86 -9.20 -1.34 1.40
C PRO A 86 -7.73 -1.69 1.15
N LEU A 87 -7.52 -2.84 0.51
CA LEU A 87 -6.23 -3.27 0.01
C LEU A 87 -6.19 -3.03 -1.50
N ILE A 88 -5.13 -2.39 -1.98
CA ILE A 88 -4.76 -2.38 -3.38
C ILE A 88 -3.72 -3.47 -3.59
N LEU A 89 -4.06 -4.47 -4.40
CA LEU A 89 -3.22 -5.59 -4.72
C LEU A 89 -2.77 -5.49 -6.18
N LEU A 90 -1.45 -5.46 -6.40
CA LEU A 90 -0.93 -5.44 -7.77
C LEU A 90 -1.27 -6.75 -8.48
N SER A 91 -1.57 -6.69 -9.77
CA SER A 91 -2.00 -7.85 -10.57
C SER A 91 -1.00 -9.01 -10.59
N THR A 92 0.28 -8.73 -10.33
CA THR A 92 1.36 -9.73 -10.23
C THR A 92 1.71 -10.10 -8.80
N ALA A 93 1.06 -9.50 -7.80
CA ALA A 93 1.31 -9.80 -6.40
C ALA A 93 0.82 -11.21 -6.03
N SER A 94 1.31 -11.72 -4.89
CA SER A 94 0.93 -13.03 -4.41
C SER A 94 -0.55 -13.13 -4.08
N SER A 95 -1.23 -14.11 -4.66
CA SER A 95 -2.64 -14.41 -4.35
C SER A 95 -2.84 -14.97 -2.93
N SER A 96 -1.77 -15.42 -2.26
CA SER A 96 -1.85 -15.92 -0.89
C SER A 96 -2.41 -14.88 0.09
N VAL A 97 -2.22 -13.60 -0.20
CA VAL A 97 -2.74 -12.50 0.61
C VAL A 97 -4.27 -12.54 0.71
N LEU A 98 -4.96 -12.97 -0.35
CA LEU A 98 -6.41 -13.02 -0.40
C LEU A 98 -7.05 -13.97 0.63
N ASP A 99 -6.32 -15.00 1.06
CA ASP A 99 -6.80 -15.97 2.03
C ASP A 99 -6.80 -15.43 3.47
N TYR A 100 -6.06 -14.37 3.72
CA TYR A 100 -5.85 -13.80 5.05
C TYR A 100 -6.33 -12.36 5.20
N TYR A 101 -6.60 -11.66 4.08
CA TYR A 101 -7.08 -10.29 4.13
C TYR A 101 -8.59 -10.23 4.34
N GLU A 102 -9.03 -9.55 5.39
CA GLU A 102 -10.44 -9.50 5.78
C GLU A 102 -11.21 -8.34 5.14
N GLY A 103 -10.53 -7.29 4.72
CA GLY A 103 -11.14 -6.11 4.11
C GLY A 103 -11.38 -6.22 2.60
N PRO A 104 -11.95 -5.18 1.99
CA PRO A 104 -12.16 -5.16 0.54
C PRO A 104 -10.82 -5.11 -0.21
N VAL A 105 -10.74 -5.85 -1.31
CA VAL A 105 -9.53 -5.92 -2.14
C VAL A 105 -9.82 -5.39 -3.53
N TYR A 106 -8.95 -4.50 -4.00
CA TYR A 106 -9.01 -3.88 -5.33
C TYR A 106 -7.73 -4.19 -6.08
N ILE A 107 -7.85 -4.50 -7.37
CA ILE A 107 -6.69 -4.84 -8.18
C ILE A 107 -6.14 -3.60 -8.90
N ALA A 108 -4.82 -3.48 -8.93
CA ALA A 108 -4.08 -2.53 -9.76
C ALA A 108 -3.30 -3.31 -10.81
N TYR A 109 -3.50 -2.98 -12.09
CA TYR A 109 -2.83 -3.68 -13.18
C TYR A 109 -1.45 -3.09 -13.42
N GLN A 110 -0.46 -3.97 -13.54
CA GLN A 110 0.94 -3.59 -13.72
C GLN A 110 1.22 -3.24 -15.18
N ASN A 111 1.82 -2.06 -15.42
CA ASN A 111 2.36 -1.68 -16.71
C ASN A 111 3.63 -2.50 -17.01
N GLY A 112 3.89 -2.78 -18.30
CA GLY A 112 5.01 -3.64 -18.72
C GLY A 112 4.74 -5.15 -18.59
N TYR A 113 3.57 -5.54 -18.11
CA TYR A 113 3.13 -6.95 -18.09
C TYR A 113 1.95 -7.13 -19.02
N ARG A 114 2.19 -7.70 -20.19
CA ARG A 114 1.26 -7.74 -21.32
C ARG A 114 -0.16 -8.16 -20.97
N LYS A 115 -0.32 -9.26 -20.22
CA LYS A 115 -1.65 -9.74 -19.83
C LYS A 115 -2.40 -8.75 -18.96
N ALA A 116 -1.70 -8.07 -18.05
CA ALA A 116 -2.31 -7.07 -17.19
C ALA A 116 -2.75 -5.84 -18.00
N GLU A 117 -1.91 -5.41 -18.94
CA GLU A 117 -2.24 -4.29 -19.83
C GLU A 117 -3.45 -4.61 -20.72
N GLU A 118 -3.50 -5.80 -21.30
CA GLU A 118 -4.64 -6.26 -22.13
C GLU A 118 -5.95 -6.27 -21.34
N ILE A 119 -5.92 -6.75 -20.09
CA ILE A 119 -7.11 -6.76 -19.22
C ILE A 119 -7.50 -5.34 -18.86
N ALA A 120 -6.54 -4.51 -18.44
CA ALA A 120 -6.78 -3.12 -18.10
C ALA A 120 -7.43 -2.35 -19.26
N GLU A 121 -6.91 -2.51 -20.47
CA GLU A 121 -7.47 -1.91 -21.68
C GLU A 121 -8.91 -2.32 -21.93
N LYS A 122 -9.20 -3.63 -21.80
CA LYS A 122 -10.56 -4.17 -22.01
C LYS A 122 -11.59 -3.60 -21.04
N ILE A 123 -11.20 -3.31 -19.81
CA ILE A 123 -12.12 -2.78 -18.79
C ILE A 123 -12.05 -1.24 -18.68
N GLY A 124 -11.25 -0.58 -19.52
CA GLY A 124 -11.07 0.87 -19.47
C GLY A 124 -10.27 1.38 -18.27
N ALA A 125 -9.47 0.53 -17.65
CA ALA A 125 -8.60 0.89 -16.52
C ALA A 125 -7.21 1.30 -17.04
N LYS A 126 -6.48 2.04 -16.20
CA LYS A 126 -5.07 2.37 -16.44
C LYS A 126 -4.16 1.33 -15.79
N ALA A 127 -3.04 1.04 -16.44
CA ALA A 127 -1.97 0.27 -15.85
C ALA A 127 -0.99 1.20 -15.11
N PHE A 128 -0.35 0.67 -14.05
CA PHE A 128 0.51 1.45 -13.16
C PHE A 128 1.97 1.04 -13.29
N GLU A 129 2.85 2.04 -13.18
CA GLU A 129 4.30 1.84 -13.14
C GLU A 129 4.72 1.27 -11.79
N THR A 130 5.66 0.33 -11.80
CA THR A 130 6.14 -0.30 -10.58
C THR A 130 7.55 0.11 -10.19
N GLY A 131 8.40 0.45 -11.14
CA GLY A 131 9.78 0.87 -10.89
C GLY A 131 10.58 -0.06 -9.96
N GLY A 132 10.13 -1.32 -9.79
CA GLY A 132 10.75 -2.30 -8.91
C GLY A 132 10.50 -2.10 -7.40
N SER A 133 9.64 -1.18 -7.01
CA SER A 133 9.37 -0.82 -5.60
C SER A 133 7.88 -0.60 -5.36
N VAL A 134 7.40 -1.06 -4.20
CA VAL A 134 6.02 -0.83 -3.78
C VAL A 134 5.70 0.67 -3.61
N THR A 135 6.67 1.45 -3.15
CA THR A 135 6.49 2.89 -2.97
C THR A 135 6.42 3.63 -4.30
N THR A 136 7.12 3.18 -5.32
CA THR A 136 6.99 3.72 -6.69
C THR A 136 5.60 3.45 -7.26
N THR A 137 5.06 2.25 -7.07
CA THR A 137 3.69 1.93 -7.48
C THR A 137 2.67 2.78 -6.74
N ALA A 138 2.84 2.93 -5.42
CA ALA A 138 1.96 3.78 -4.61
C ALA A 138 1.97 5.24 -5.08
N LEU A 139 3.14 5.77 -5.42
CA LEU A 139 3.28 7.11 -5.98
C LEU A 139 2.52 7.25 -7.30
N ASP A 140 2.69 6.31 -8.22
CA ASP A 140 2.02 6.36 -9.51
C ASP A 140 0.49 6.30 -9.37
N ILE A 141 -0.01 5.46 -8.48
CA ILE A 141 -1.45 5.39 -8.15
C ILE A 141 -1.95 6.74 -7.63
N ALA A 142 -1.26 7.32 -6.65
CA ALA A 142 -1.64 8.61 -6.07
C ALA A 142 -1.65 9.73 -7.12
N LEU A 143 -0.64 9.77 -7.98
CA LEU A 143 -0.55 10.77 -9.06
C LEU A 143 -1.63 10.58 -10.11
N GLN A 144 -1.89 9.35 -10.56
CA GLN A 144 -2.94 9.07 -11.56
C GLN A 144 -4.34 9.35 -10.99
N PHE A 145 -4.55 9.17 -9.69
CA PHE A 145 -5.80 9.53 -9.01
C PHE A 145 -5.85 10.98 -8.53
N LYS A 146 -4.90 11.80 -8.98
CA LYS A 146 -4.87 13.26 -8.79
C LYS A 146 -4.85 13.71 -7.34
N ALA A 147 -3.97 13.13 -6.54
CA ALA A 147 -3.66 13.63 -5.22
C ALA A 147 -3.19 15.10 -5.29
N GLU A 148 -3.56 15.89 -4.31
CA GLU A 148 -3.11 17.30 -4.21
C GLU A 148 -1.61 17.37 -3.90
N LYS A 149 -1.16 16.59 -2.93
CA LYS A 149 0.24 16.43 -2.55
C LYS A 149 0.53 14.98 -2.23
N VAL A 150 1.77 14.56 -2.48
CA VAL A 150 2.26 13.26 -2.06
C VAL A 150 3.49 13.46 -1.19
N ILE A 151 3.44 12.90 0.02
CA ILE A 151 4.50 12.98 1.01
C ILE A 151 4.95 11.56 1.33
N PHE A 152 6.26 11.34 1.43
CA PHE A 152 6.82 10.05 1.79
C PHE A 152 7.26 10.05 3.25
N VAL A 153 6.93 8.98 3.97
CA VAL A 153 7.36 8.71 5.34
C VAL A 153 7.87 7.27 5.41
N GLY A 154 9.03 7.06 6.02
CA GLY A 154 9.62 5.74 6.14
C GLY A 154 10.10 5.15 4.81
N VAL A 155 10.42 5.98 3.83
CA VAL A 155 10.99 5.58 2.54
C VAL A 155 12.47 5.92 2.55
N ASP A 156 13.26 5.06 3.19
CA ASP A 156 14.69 5.27 3.38
C ASP A 156 15.47 4.58 2.25
N LEU A 157 16.34 5.33 1.60
CA LEU A 157 17.20 4.83 0.52
C LEU A 157 18.54 4.27 1.03
N ALA A 158 18.74 4.29 2.36
CA ALA A 158 19.96 3.81 3.01
C ALA A 158 19.62 3.15 4.35
N TYR A 159 20.51 2.28 4.81
CA TYR A 159 20.39 1.68 6.14
C TYR A 159 20.71 2.72 7.22
N THR A 160 19.84 2.84 8.20
CA THR A 160 20.04 3.72 9.35
C THR A 160 20.25 2.84 10.59
N GLY A 161 21.39 3.01 11.25
CA GLY A 161 21.70 2.26 12.47
C GLY A 161 21.72 0.75 12.31
N GLY A 162 22.05 0.25 11.11
CA GLY A 162 22.09 -1.20 10.81
C GLY A 162 20.72 -1.85 10.57
N ASN A 163 19.64 -1.09 10.61
CA ASN A 163 18.30 -1.60 10.35
C ASN A 163 17.86 -1.31 8.90
N SER A 164 17.33 -2.31 8.23
CA SER A 164 16.78 -2.16 6.86
C SER A 164 15.30 -1.78 6.84
N HIS A 165 14.60 -2.06 7.93
CA HIS A 165 13.16 -1.79 8.06
C HIS A 165 12.85 -1.23 9.45
N ALA A 166 11.69 -0.57 9.58
CA ALA A 166 11.17 -0.18 10.87
C ALA A 166 11.10 -1.40 11.80
N ARG A 167 11.35 -1.19 13.09
CA ARG A 167 11.14 -2.23 14.09
C ARG A 167 9.67 -2.67 14.05
N SER A 168 9.40 -3.71 13.31
CA SER A 168 8.31 -4.59 13.69
C SER A 168 8.80 -5.31 14.93
N GLU A 169 7.99 -5.44 15.94
CA GLU A 169 8.22 -6.51 16.90
C GLU A 169 8.18 -7.79 16.09
N GLU A 170 9.36 -8.23 15.70
CA GLU A 170 9.47 -9.49 15.01
C GLU A 170 8.86 -10.52 15.92
N HIS A 171 7.90 -11.19 15.38
CA HIS A 171 7.32 -12.38 15.97
C HIS A 171 8.44 -13.42 16.05
N THR A 172 9.12 -13.41 17.16
CA THR A 172 9.91 -14.57 17.54
C THR A 172 8.98 -15.77 17.71
#